data_1901faa5e2f832236bce7574cc06008f
#
_entry.id   1901faa5e2f832236bce7574cc06008f
#
_cell.length_a   1.000
_cell.length_b   1.000
_cell.length_c   1.000
_cell.angle_alpha   90.00
_cell.angle_beta   90.00
_cell.angle_gamma   90.00
#
_symmetry.space_group_name_H-M   'P 1'
#
loop_
_entity.id
_entity.type
_entity.pdbx_description
1 polymer ?
#
loop_
_entity_poly.entity_id
_entity_poly.type
_entity_poly.pdbx_seq_one_letter_code
_entity_poly.pdbx_strand_id
1 'polypeptide(L)'
;SGGQMIAMGCGYPGISSYTDAITVDAYAPHISEGISDEAHNEFTCTSTTTGGAQNLVVNQTALIHGIALTAADAQLAAQRGAGVIWSPRSNISLYGHTAQAPMLDRAGVLLALGTDWTASGSINILRELSCAAEMNRNYFNRYFGADALWRMVTLNAAYATATGDVLGQLKPGYVADVAVFIGAKDRTDYASVVRGNVEDVALVLRGGLPLSGDQLVLEALGQGDAAKCEVLDVCGVSKRVCVERETGKKLADLETAAKPPIYQLFACGVPTKEPTCVPYRRDEFTGMATAADPDGDGIPSAMDNCPNVFNALRPMDKGQQADSDGDGVGDACDPCPLDKAAMSCPGPNPLDGDSDGIDD
;
A
#
# COMPACT_ATOMS: atom_id res chain seq x y z
N SER A 1 1.27 -16.00 10.98
CA SER A 1 0.43 -16.56 12.08
C SER A 1 -0.19 -17.92 11.75
N GLY A 2 -0.01 -18.46 10.56
CA GLY A 2 -0.61 -19.73 10.14
C GLY A 2 -2.16 -19.74 10.17
N GLY A 3 -2.79 -18.57 10.15
CA GLY A 3 -4.24 -18.39 10.11
C GLY A 3 -4.97 -18.66 11.43
N GLN A 4 -4.25 -18.77 12.56
CA GLN A 4 -4.90 -18.89 13.86
C GLN A 4 -5.28 -17.52 14.43
N MET A 5 -6.52 -17.40 14.84
CA MET A 5 -7.07 -16.21 15.49
C MET A 5 -7.03 -16.41 17.01
N ILE A 6 -6.23 -15.63 17.74
CA ILE A 6 -6.05 -15.70 19.20
C ILE A 6 -6.41 -14.36 19.82
N ALA A 7 -7.50 -14.31 20.57
CA ALA A 7 -7.99 -13.07 21.17
C ALA A 7 -7.14 -12.59 22.37
N MET A 8 -6.46 -13.49 23.05
CA MET A 8 -5.62 -13.17 24.22
C MET A 8 -4.45 -14.15 24.34
N GLY A 9 -3.27 -13.62 24.69
CA GLY A 9 -2.05 -14.40 24.81
C GLY A 9 -1.35 -14.61 23.47
N CYS A 10 -0.11 -15.15 23.51
CA CYS A 10 0.80 -15.16 22.38
C CYS A 10 1.22 -16.58 21.94
N GLY A 11 0.32 -17.52 22.06
CA GLY A 11 0.56 -18.92 21.69
C GLY A 11 0.44 -19.21 20.18
N TYR A 12 0.86 -18.28 19.30
CA TYR A 12 0.80 -18.48 17.86
C TYR A 12 1.77 -19.56 17.40
N PRO A 13 1.29 -20.64 16.75
CA PRO A 13 2.19 -21.66 16.23
C PRO A 13 2.98 -21.10 15.02
N GLY A 14 4.28 -21.39 15.01
CA GLY A 14 5.14 -20.98 13.89
C GLY A 14 5.44 -19.49 13.83
N ILE A 15 5.24 -18.74 14.91
CA ILE A 15 5.73 -17.37 15.00
C ILE A 15 7.26 -17.35 14.86
N SER A 16 7.81 -16.48 14.03
CA SER A 16 9.25 -16.28 13.92
C SER A 16 9.86 -15.84 15.24
N SER A 17 11.12 -16.14 15.47
CA SER A 17 11.84 -15.62 16.62
C SER A 17 12.37 -14.20 16.35
N TYR A 18 12.70 -13.48 17.40
CA TYR A 18 13.41 -12.20 17.29
C TYR A 18 14.70 -12.33 16.44
N THR A 19 15.46 -13.41 16.65
CA THR A 19 16.68 -13.67 15.89
C THR A 19 16.41 -13.84 14.41
N ASP A 20 15.33 -14.52 14.04
CA ASP A 20 14.95 -14.67 12.62
C ASP A 20 14.67 -13.31 11.97
N ALA A 21 13.97 -12.41 12.66
CA ALA A 21 13.63 -11.09 12.16
C ALA A 21 14.87 -10.18 11.97
N ILE A 22 15.82 -10.20 12.91
CA ILE A 22 17.01 -9.32 12.86
C ILE A 22 18.17 -9.84 12.01
N THR A 23 18.11 -11.08 11.54
CA THR A 23 19.19 -11.68 10.70
C THR A 23 18.92 -11.59 9.21
N VAL A 24 17.78 -11.05 8.82
CA VAL A 24 17.43 -10.78 7.42
C VAL A 24 17.48 -9.28 7.12
N ASP A 25 17.70 -8.91 5.87
CA ASP A 25 17.73 -7.50 5.47
C ASP A 25 16.32 -6.89 5.51
N ALA A 26 15.29 -7.64 5.15
CA ALA A 26 13.88 -7.26 5.27
C ALA A 26 13.02 -8.41 5.80
N TYR A 27 12.08 -8.09 6.68
CA TYR A 27 11.12 -9.02 7.27
C TYR A 27 9.70 -8.49 7.07
N ALA A 28 8.89 -9.15 6.25
CA ALA A 28 7.55 -8.71 5.86
C ALA A 28 6.45 -9.68 6.30
N PRO A 29 6.06 -9.67 7.59
CA PRO A 29 5.01 -10.53 8.10
C PRO A 29 3.62 -9.94 7.89
N HIS A 30 2.59 -10.79 7.69
CA HIS A 30 1.20 -10.39 7.82
C HIS A 30 0.87 -10.20 9.30
N ILE A 31 0.56 -8.98 9.71
CA ILE A 31 0.26 -8.61 11.10
C ILE A 31 -0.91 -7.66 11.13
N SER A 32 -1.81 -7.89 12.09
CA SER A 32 -3.03 -7.10 12.28
C SER A 32 -3.90 -7.06 11.02
N GLU A 33 -3.98 -8.20 10.34
CA GLU A 33 -4.83 -8.38 9.17
C GLU A 33 -6.27 -8.68 9.62
N GLY A 34 -7.04 -7.65 9.85
CA GLY A 34 -8.44 -7.75 10.30
C GLY A 34 -8.87 -6.57 11.14
N ILE A 35 -10.09 -6.64 11.67
CA ILE A 35 -10.76 -5.55 12.40
C ILE A 35 -11.15 -5.93 13.83
N SER A 36 -10.73 -7.11 14.30
CA SER A 36 -11.11 -7.69 15.59
C SER A 36 -9.99 -7.62 16.63
N ASP A 37 -10.33 -7.93 17.88
CA ASP A 37 -9.33 -8.04 18.96
C ASP A 37 -8.23 -9.06 18.65
N GLU A 38 -8.56 -10.13 17.97
CA GLU A 38 -7.60 -11.15 17.55
C GLU A 38 -6.56 -10.58 16.59
N ALA A 39 -6.99 -9.76 15.63
CA ALA A 39 -6.10 -9.12 14.69
C ALA A 39 -5.19 -8.09 15.40
N HIS A 40 -5.72 -7.32 16.35
CA HIS A 40 -4.91 -6.42 17.18
C HIS A 40 -3.94 -7.20 18.09
N ASN A 41 -4.36 -8.34 18.64
CA ASN A 41 -3.50 -9.17 19.49
C ASN A 41 -2.26 -9.71 18.76
N GLU A 42 -2.30 -9.87 17.43
CA GLU A 42 -1.10 -10.23 16.65
C GLU A 42 -0.01 -9.17 16.79
N PHE A 43 -0.34 -7.88 16.70
CA PHE A 43 0.64 -6.81 16.92
C PHE A 43 1.14 -6.81 18.36
N THR A 44 0.26 -6.96 19.36
CA THR A 44 0.65 -7.06 20.75
C THR A 44 1.67 -8.17 20.97
N CYS A 45 1.45 -9.35 20.38
CA CYS A 45 2.33 -10.51 20.48
C CYS A 45 3.63 -10.41 19.68
N THR A 46 3.69 -9.51 18.70
CA THR A 46 4.88 -9.27 17.88
C THR A 46 5.64 -8.00 18.27
N SER A 47 5.15 -7.25 19.25
CA SER A 47 5.75 -6.00 19.71
C SER A 47 6.32 -6.04 21.13
N THR A 48 6.23 -7.16 21.84
CA THR A 48 6.71 -7.35 23.22
C THR A 48 7.47 -8.67 23.38
N THR A 49 8.09 -8.90 24.54
CA THR A 49 8.81 -10.14 24.86
C THR A 49 8.16 -10.91 26.02
N THR A 50 7.01 -10.45 26.52
CA THR A 50 6.33 -11.05 27.67
C THR A 50 5.26 -12.07 27.23
N GLY A 51 4.96 -13.04 28.08
CA GLY A 51 3.85 -13.97 27.86
C GLY A 51 3.95 -14.88 26.63
N GLY A 52 5.17 -15.18 26.17
CA GLY A 52 5.41 -16.00 24.97
C GLY A 52 5.45 -15.19 23.66
N ALA A 53 5.33 -13.88 23.75
CA ALA A 53 5.47 -12.97 22.62
C ALA A 53 6.90 -12.93 22.05
N GLN A 54 7.04 -12.48 20.83
CA GLN A 54 8.33 -12.24 20.15
C GLN A 54 8.39 -10.79 19.70
N ASN A 55 9.45 -10.07 20.06
CA ASN A 55 9.62 -8.70 19.57
C ASN A 55 10.10 -8.70 18.10
N LEU A 56 9.16 -8.72 17.18
CA LEU A 56 9.40 -8.76 15.74
C LEU A 56 9.23 -7.39 15.08
N VAL A 57 8.70 -6.39 15.79
CA VAL A 57 8.58 -5.01 15.32
C VAL A 57 9.92 -4.33 15.51
N VAL A 58 10.75 -4.36 14.49
CA VAL A 58 12.13 -3.84 14.42
C VAL A 58 12.33 -3.10 13.10
N ASN A 59 13.44 -2.41 12.91
CA ASN A 59 13.71 -1.58 11.73
C ASN A 59 13.74 -2.36 10.39
N GLN A 60 13.98 -3.68 10.41
CA GLN A 60 13.87 -4.52 9.21
C GLN A 60 12.43 -4.92 8.88
N THR A 61 11.47 -4.58 9.75
CA THR A 61 10.10 -5.07 9.63
C THR A 61 9.23 -4.12 8.83
N ALA A 62 8.55 -4.66 7.82
CA ALA A 62 7.45 -4.03 7.13
C ALA A 62 6.17 -4.85 7.35
N LEU A 63 5.27 -4.36 8.21
CA LEU A 63 4.02 -5.05 8.57
C LEU A 63 3.05 -5.04 7.39
N ILE A 64 2.70 -6.20 6.85
CA ILE A 64 1.70 -6.27 5.78
C ILE A 64 0.32 -6.13 6.41
N HIS A 65 -0.53 -5.26 5.81
CA HIS A 65 -1.89 -4.84 6.18
C HIS A 65 -1.98 -3.82 7.31
N GLY A 66 -1.70 -4.16 8.57
CA GLY A 66 -1.78 -3.23 9.69
C GLY A 66 -3.17 -2.62 9.96
N ILE A 67 -4.27 -3.31 9.62
CA ILE A 67 -5.65 -2.77 9.70
C ILE A 67 -6.08 -2.52 11.14
N ALA A 68 -5.66 -3.39 12.06
CA ALA A 68 -6.04 -3.32 13.47
C ALA A 68 -5.04 -2.50 14.32
N LEU A 69 -4.09 -1.78 13.72
CA LEU A 69 -3.18 -0.93 14.47
C LEU A 69 -3.94 0.27 15.06
N THR A 70 -3.58 0.60 16.30
CA THR A 70 -4.01 1.81 17.01
C THR A 70 -2.98 2.93 16.86
N ALA A 71 -3.30 4.14 17.32
CA ALA A 71 -2.36 5.26 17.34
C ALA A 71 -1.10 4.94 18.16
N ALA A 72 -1.25 4.26 19.30
CA ALA A 72 -0.11 3.83 20.13
C ALA A 72 0.77 2.78 19.43
N ASP A 73 0.16 1.86 18.67
CA ASP A 73 0.90 0.88 17.87
C ASP A 73 1.67 1.54 16.74
N ALA A 74 1.05 2.52 16.07
CA ALA A 74 1.68 3.32 15.02
C ALA A 74 2.90 4.07 15.56
N GLN A 75 2.77 4.74 16.72
CA GLN A 75 3.89 5.42 17.37
C GLN A 75 5.02 4.44 17.74
N LEU A 76 4.67 3.26 18.24
CA LEU A 76 5.67 2.24 18.59
C LEU A 76 6.38 1.70 17.34
N ALA A 77 5.65 1.47 16.25
CA ALA A 77 6.22 1.03 14.98
C ALA A 77 7.21 2.08 14.43
N ALA A 78 6.81 3.34 14.40
CA ALA A 78 7.65 4.46 13.98
C ALA A 78 8.92 4.61 14.85
N GLN A 79 8.79 4.57 16.19
CA GLN A 79 9.93 4.63 17.13
C GLN A 79 10.95 3.49 16.92
N ARG A 80 10.51 2.38 16.35
CA ARG A 80 11.36 1.21 16.05
C ARG A 80 11.83 1.13 14.61
N GLY A 81 11.47 2.11 13.78
CA GLY A 81 11.79 2.13 12.36
C GLY A 81 11.05 1.08 11.53
N ALA A 82 9.97 0.49 12.07
CA ALA A 82 9.17 -0.48 11.33
C ALA A 82 8.20 0.22 10.39
N GLY A 83 8.09 -0.29 9.14
CA GLY A 83 7.15 0.20 8.13
C GLY A 83 5.85 -0.60 8.09
N VAL A 84 4.92 -0.12 7.27
CA VAL A 84 3.66 -0.81 6.93
C VAL A 84 3.52 -0.91 5.42
N ILE A 85 3.17 -2.10 4.93
CA ILE A 85 2.78 -2.33 3.53
C ILE A 85 1.26 -2.29 3.46
N TRP A 86 0.72 -1.19 2.99
CA TRP A 86 -0.71 -0.96 2.86
C TRP A 86 -1.26 -1.62 1.58
N SER A 87 -2.32 -2.40 1.71
CA SER A 87 -3.00 -3.10 0.61
C SER A 87 -4.49 -2.74 0.61
N PRO A 88 -4.87 -1.51 0.22
CA PRO A 88 -6.23 -1.00 0.40
C PRO A 88 -7.30 -1.87 -0.23
N ARG A 89 -7.10 -2.37 -1.45
CA ARG A 89 -8.10 -3.17 -2.14
C ARG A 89 -8.39 -4.48 -1.43
N SER A 90 -7.35 -5.21 -1.05
CA SER A 90 -7.49 -6.46 -0.31
C SER A 90 -8.14 -6.24 1.06
N ASN A 91 -7.68 -5.24 1.79
CA ASN A 91 -8.23 -4.86 3.08
C ASN A 91 -9.74 -4.60 3.00
N ILE A 92 -10.17 -3.81 2.02
CA ILE A 92 -11.58 -3.49 1.80
C ILE A 92 -12.36 -4.73 1.35
N SER A 93 -11.83 -5.51 0.42
CA SER A 93 -12.49 -6.70 -0.10
C SER A 93 -12.75 -7.75 0.98
N LEU A 94 -11.83 -7.91 1.93
CA LEU A 94 -11.91 -8.93 2.98
C LEU A 94 -12.62 -8.44 4.23
N TYR A 95 -12.44 -7.18 4.61
CA TYR A 95 -12.87 -6.68 5.92
C TYR A 95 -13.83 -5.49 5.84
N GLY A 96 -14.09 -4.96 4.64
CA GLY A 96 -14.86 -3.72 4.44
C GLY A 96 -14.19 -2.48 5.04
N HIS A 97 -12.97 -2.60 5.50
CA HIS A 97 -12.19 -1.57 6.18
C HIS A 97 -10.74 -1.59 5.69
N THR A 98 -9.94 -0.58 6.01
CA THR A 98 -8.52 -0.55 5.66
C THR A 98 -7.68 0.03 6.80
N ALA A 99 -6.36 -0.13 6.73
CA ALA A 99 -5.47 0.56 7.65
C ALA A 99 -5.67 2.08 7.59
N GLN A 100 -5.57 2.75 8.72
CA GLN A 100 -5.67 4.21 8.83
C GLN A 100 -4.37 4.85 8.34
N ALA A 101 -4.13 4.79 7.02
CA ALA A 101 -2.90 5.24 6.40
C ALA A 101 -2.53 6.70 6.77
N PRO A 102 -3.46 7.68 6.85
CA PRO A 102 -3.13 9.01 7.33
C PRO A 102 -2.63 9.06 8.78
N MET A 103 -3.18 8.25 9.67
CA MET A 103 -2.73 8.16 11.07
C MET A 103 -1.32 7.55 11.14
N LEU A 104 -1.06 6.49 10.38
CA LEU A 104 0.26 5.84 10.30
C LEU A 104 1.32 6.81 9.79
N ASP A 105 1.02 7.56 8.72
CA ASP A 105 1.92 8.56 8.14
C ASP A 105 2.23 9.69 9.13
N ARG A 106 1.21 10.23 9.82
CA ARG A 106 1.43 11.25 10.87
C ARG A 106 2.28 10.75 12.03
N ALA A 107 2.17 9.46 12.37
CA ALA A 107 3.04 8.85 13.37
C ALA A 107 4.49 8.67 12.91
N GLY A 108 4.79 8.89 11.62
CA GLY A 108 6.11 8.71 11.03
C GLY A 108 6.40 7.25 10.61
N VAL A 109 5.37 6.44 10.40
CA VAL A 109 5.53 5.09 9.89
C VAL A 109 5.79 5.13 8.39
N LEU A 110 6.87 4.49 7.93
CA LEU A 110 7.12 4.31 6.49
C LEU A 110 5.97 3.52 5.85
N LEU A 111 5.27 4.14 4.89
CA LEU A 111 4.18 3.49 4.16
C LEU A 111 4.63 3.07 2.77
N ALA A 112 4.58 1.77 2.49
CA ALA A 112 4.66 1.22 1.13
C ALA A 112 3.30 0.69 0.68
N LEU A 113 3.10 0.54 -0.63
CA LEU A 113 1.88 -0.02 -1.19
C LEU A 113 2.14 -1.44 -1.70
N GLY A 114 1.25 -2.37 -1.38
CA GLY A 114 1.30 -3.76 -1.84
C GLY A 114 -0.01 -4.22 -2.46
N THR A 115 0.05 -5.06 -3.49
CA THR A 115 -1.13 -5.53 -4.22
C THR A 115 -1.87 -6.66 -3.51
N ASP A 116 -1.22 -7.34 -2.59
CA ASP A 116 -1.68 -8.62 -2.04
C ASP A 116 -1.96 -9.65 -3.16
N TRP A 117 -2.72 -10.70 -2.91
CA TRP A 117 -2.98 -11.72 -3.90
C TRP A 117 -4.19 -11.36 -4.79
N THR A 118 -4.24 -11.95 -5.98
CA THR A 118 -5.22 -11.58 -7.03
C THR A 118 -6.68 -11.91 -6.71
N ALA A 119 -6.94 -12.70 -5.67
CA ALA A 119 -8.32 -13.05 -5.29
C ALA A 119 -9.04 -11.92 -4.55
N SER A 120 -8.32 -11.13 -3.76
CA SER A 120 -8.85 -10.03 -2.95
C SER A 120 -8.24 -8.68 -3.27
N GLY A 121 -7.02 -8.67 -3.82
CA GLY A 121 -6.24 -7.46 -4.10
C GLY A 121 -6.22 -7.06 -5.58
N SER A 122 -5.18 -6.36 -5.96
CA SER A 122 -5.00 -5.83 -7.31
C SER A 122 -4.09 -6.69 -8.16
N ILE A 123 -4.36 -6.75 -9.47
CA ILE A 123 -3.57 -7.53 -10.42
C ILE A 123 -2.16 -6.97 -10.65
N ASN A 124 -1.99 -5.69 -10.44
CA ASN A 124 -0.72 -4.99 -10.58
C ASN A 124 -0.72 -3.71 -9.74
N ILE A 125 0.46 -3.13 -9.60
CA ILE A 125 0.65 -1.95 -8.74
C ILE A 125 -0.09 -0.70 -9.25
N LEU A 126 -0.33 -0.54 -10.55
CA LEU A 126 -1.10 0.58 -11.08
C LEU A 126 -2.57 0.51 -10.61
N ARG A 127 -3.14 -0.69 -10.59
CA ARG A 127 -4.50 -0.88 -10.08
C ARG A 127 -4.59 -0.65 -8.58
N GLU A 128 -3.56 -1.03 -7.82
CA GLU A 128 -3.51 -0.75 -6.39
C GLU A 128 -3.33 0.75 -6.11
N LEU A 129 -2.45 1.40 -6.87
CA LEU A 129 -2.25 2.84 -6.79
C LEU A 129 -3.52 3.63 -7.12
N SER A 130 -4.28 3.15 -8.12
CA SER A 130 -5.62 3.69 -8.44
C SER A 130 -6.58 3.54 -7.25
N CYS A 131 -6.56 2.40 -6.56
CA CYS A 131 -7.35 2.16 -5.35
C CYS A 131 -6.92 3.09 -4.21
N ALA A 132 -5.63 3.20 -3.94
CA ALA A 132 -5.10 4.11 -2.91
C ALA A 132 -5.47 5.58 -3.21
N ALA A 133 -5.40 6.00 -4.47
CA ALA A 133 -5.82 7.34 -4.89
C ALA A 133 -7.33 7.57 -4.73
N GLU A 134 -8.15 6.55 -4.95
CA GLU A 134 -9.59 6.59 -4.70
C GLU A 134 -9.90 6.69 -3.21
N MET A 135 -9.26 5.88 -2.38
CA MET A 135 -9.34 5.97 -0.92
C MET A 135 -8.95 7.36 -0.43
N ASN A 136 -7.81 7.87 -0.86
CA ASN A 136 -7.34 9.19 -0.50
C ASN A 136 -8.34 10.30 -0.86
N ARG A 137 -8.93 10.24 -2.06
CA ARG A 137 -9.87 11.25 -2.56
C ARG A 137 -11.22 11.23 -1.85
N ASN A 138 -11.77 10.04 -1.59
CA ASN A 138 -13.15 9.86 -1.16
C ASN A 138 -13.28 9.64 0.34
N TYR A 139 -12.24 9.08 1.00
CA TYR A 139 -12.30 8.59 2.37
C TYR A 139 -11.27 9.19 3.33
N PHE A 140 -10.16 9.76 2.81
CA PHE A 140 -9.10 10.35 3.62
C PHE A 140 -8.98 11.86 3.44
N ASN A 141 -10.05 12.51 3.04
CA ASN A 141 -10.09 13.97 2.84
C ASN A 141 -8.91 14.52 2.02
N ARG A 142 -8.41 13.74 1.04
CA ARG A 142 -7.27 14.09 0.17
C ARG A 142 -5.98 14.38 0.94
N TYR A 143 -5.74 13.62 1.98
CA TYR A 143 -4.57 13.77 2.85
C TYR A 143 -3.25 13.66 2.09
N PHE A 144 -3.08 12.65 1.23
CA PHE A 144 -1.85 12.41 0.48
C PHE A 144 -1.80 13.23 -0.81
N GLY A 145 -0.65 13.86 -1.08
CA GLY A 145 -0.29 14.36 -2.41
C GLY A 145 -0.04 13.20 -3.39
N ALA A 146 0.03 13.51 -4.68
CA ALA A 146 0.35 12.51 -5.69
C ALA A 146 1.81 12.01 -5.57
N ASP A 147 2.71 12.84 -5.10
CA ASP A 147 4.10 12.53 -4.79
C ASP A 147 4.20 11.50 -3.64
N ALA A 148 3.45 11.67 -2.55
CA ALA A 148 3.42 10.72 -1.45
C ALA A 148 2.92 9.35 -1.90
N LEU A 149 1.81 9.28 -2.66
CA LEU A 149 1.31 8.02 -3.23
C LEU A 149 2.32 7.38 -4.20
N TRP A 150 3.02 8.19 -4.99
CA TRP A 150 4.09 7.71 -5.88
C TRP A 150 5.28 7.14 -5.09
N ARG A 151 5.69 7.79 -3.99
CA ARG A 151 6.76 7.28 -3.11
C ARG A 151 6.41 5.92 -2.52
N MET A 152 5.15 5.66 -2.15
CA MET A 152 4.70 4.37 -1.63
C MET A 152 4.97 3.19 -2.58
N VAL A 153 5.07 3.43 -3.89
CA VAL A 153 5.33 2.39 -4.90
C VAL A 153 6.74 2.44 -5.49
N THR A 154 7.57 3.35 -5.03
CA THR A 154 8.97 3.51 -5.49
C THR A 154 9.93 3.48 -4.31
N LEU A 155 10.27 4.62 -3.76
CA LEU A 155 11.25 4.79 -2.70
C LEU A 155 10.88 3.99 -1.44
N ASN A 156 9.68 4.19 -0.92
CA ASN A 156 9.25 3.54 0.32
C ASN A 156 9.15 2.01 0.14
N ALA A 157 8.71 1.54 -1.04
CA ALA A 157 8.69 0.12 -1.36
C ALA A 157 10.11 -0.47 -1.43
N ALA A 158 11.08 0.28 -1.95
CA ALA A 158 12.47 -0.13 -1.96
C ALA A 158 13.04 -0.23 -0.54
N TYR A 159 12.76 0.72 0.33
CA TYR A 159 13.16 0.63 1.75
C TYR A 159 12.48 -0.54 2.47
N ALA A 160 11.17 -0.72 2.31
CA ALA A 160 10.44 -1.84 2.91
C ALA A 160 10.98 -3.23 2.50
N THR A 161 11.69 -3.30 1.36
CA THR A 161 12.31 -4.54 0.85
C THR A 161 13.83 -4.56 1.00
N ALA A 162 14.41 -3.62 1.77
CA ALA A 162 15.86 -3.45 1.97
C ALA A 162 16.66 -3.33 0.65
N THR A 163 16.08 -2.68 -0.35
CA THR A 163 16.74 -2.40 -1.66
C THR A 163 16.90 -0.91 -1.93
N GLY A 164 16.62 -0.05 -0.93
CA GLY A 164 16.65 1.40 -1.06
C GLY A 164 18.02 2.00 -1.36
N ASP A 165 19.10 1.24 -1.13
CA ASP A 165 20.48 1.60 -1.48
C ASP A 165 20.80 1.46 -2.97
N VAL A 166 19.99 0.71 -3.74
CA VAL A 166 20.21 0.41 -5.16
C VAL A 166 18.99 0.61 -6.06
N LEU A 167 17.78 0.75 -5.49
CA LEU A 167 16.50 0.90 -6.19
C LEU A 167 15.66 2.03 -5.60
N GLY A 168 14.56 2.38 -6.28
CA GLY A 168 13.54 3.32 -5.82
C GLY A 168 13.80 4.78 -6.18
N GLN A 169 15.01 5.12 -6.63
CA GLN A 169 15.39 6.50 -7.01
C GLN A 169 16.12 6.53 -8.37
N LEU A 170 15.99 7.65 -9.07
CA LEU A 170 16.81 7.97 -10.24
C LEU A 170 18.10 8.66 -9.78
N LYS A 171 19.11 7.87 -9.40
CA LYS A 171 20.36 8.34 -8.83
C LYS A 171 21.55 7.66 -9.51
N PRO A 172 22.66 8.37 -9.78
CA PRO A 172 23.86 7.73 -10.34
C PRO A 172 24.37 6.60 -9.45
N GLY A 173 24.59 5.43 -10.05
CA GLY A 173 25.03 4.23 -9.34
C GLY A 173 23.89 3.27 -8.96
N TYR A 174 22.64 3.71 -9.05
CA TYR A 174 21.47 2.84 -8.84
C TYR A 174 21.18 1.98 -10.07
N VAL A 175 20.45 0.90 -9.87
CA VAL A 175 19.97 0.04 -10.95
C VAL A 175 19.00 0.84 -11.82
N ALA A 176 19.19 0.79 -13.13
CA ALA A 176 18.35 1.54 -14.06
C ALA A 176 17.02 0.79 -14.35
N ASP A 177 16.25 0.54 -13.31
CA ASP A 177 14.86 0.07 -13.38
C ASP A 177 13.97 1.32 -13.44
N VAL A 178 13.51 1.66 -14.65
CA VAL A 178 12.84 2.93 -14.92
C VAL A 178 11.52 2.68 -15.65
N ALA A 179 10.46 3.31 -15.19
CA ALA A 179 9.19 3.37 -15.89
C ALA A 179 8.90 4.82 -16.34
N VAL A 180 8.52 4.99 -17.60
CA VAL A 180 8.15 6.28 -18.19
C VAL A 180 6.66 6.24 -18.53
N PHE A 181 5.93 7.24 -18.07
CA PHE A 181 4.50 7.38 -18.29
C PHE A 181 4.20 8.56 -19.19
N ILE A 182 3.18 8.43 -20.04
CA ILE A 182 2.64 9.52 -20.84
C ILE A 182 1.76 10.38 -19.92
N GLY A 183 2.12 11.66 -19.80
CA GLY A 183 1.27 12.64 -19.16
C GLY A 183 0.09 13.05 -20.04
N ALA A 184 -0.94 13.62 -19.43
CA ALA A 184 -2.07 14.25 -20.11
C ALA A 184 -2.27 15.67 -19.54
N LYS A 185 -3.09 16.47 -20.20
CA LYS A 185 -3.33 17.87 -19.79
C LYS A 185 -3.82 18.00 -18.35
N ASP A 186 -4.58 17.00 -17.88
CA ASP A 186 -5.14 16.90 -16.52
C ASP A 186 -4.35 15.95 -15.59
N ARG A 187 -3.27 15.38 -16.09
CA ARG A 187 -2.40 14.42 -15.39
C ARG A 187 -0.94 14.75 -15.73
N THR A 188 -0.32 15.56 -14.91
CA THR A 188 1.10 15.94 -15.02
C THR A 188 1.87 15.42 -13.81
N ASP A 189 3.17 15.39 -13.91
CA ASP A 189 4.08 14.99 -12.84
C ASP A 189 3.71 13.64 -12.23
N TYR A 190 3.74 13.50 -10.92
CA TYR A 190 3.40 12.26 -10.20
C TYR A 190 1.97 11.77 -10.49
N ALA A 191 1.03 12.67 -10.80
CA ALA A 191 -0.33 12.29 -11.15
C ALA A 191 -0.42 11.49 -12.46
N SER A 192 0.58 11.59 -13.34
CA SER A 192 0.69 10.76 -14.55
C SER A 192 0.89 9.28 -14.21
N VAL A 193 1.57 8.98 -13.11
CA VAL A 193 1.76 7.62 -12.60
C VAL A 193 0.56 7.19 -11.75
N VAL A 194 0.20 8.01 -10.74
CA VAL A 194 -0.85 7.68 -9.75
C VAL A 194 -2.21 7.42 -10.39
N ARG A 195 -2.50 8.09 -11.52
CA ARG A 195 -3.75 7.94 -12.28
C ARG A 195 -3.52 7.36 -13.67
N GLY A 196 -2.33 6.75 -13.87
CA GLY A 196 -1.96 6.12 -15.13
C GLY A 196 -2.65 4.77 -15.31
N ASN A 197 -2.94 4.45 -16.57
CA ASN A 197 -3.42 3.13 -16.99
C ASN A 197 -2.30 2.36 -17.71
N VAL A 198 -2.56 1.11 -18.05
CA VAL A 198 -1.57 0.26 -18.72
C VAL A 198 -1.14 0.79 -20.08
N GLU A 199 -2.03 1.44 -20.80
CA GLU A 199 -1.75 2.09 -22.09
C GLU A 199 -0.85 3.33 -21.95
N ASP A 200 -0.86 4.00 -20.80
CA ASP A 200 -0.04 5.20 -20.53
C ASP A 200 1.44 4.88 -20.25
N VAL A 201 1.80 3.61 -20.05
CA VAL A 201 3.19 3.20 -19.80
C VAL A 201 3.98 3.22 -21.10
N ALA A 202 4.73 4.30 -21.34
CA ALA A 202 5.47 4.51 -22.58
C ALA A 202 6.73 3.66 -22.70
N LEU A 203 7.41 3.38 -21.57
CA LEU A 203 8.64 2.59 -21.54
C LEU A 203 8.87 1.99 -20.16
N VAL A 204 9.32 0.76 -20.12
CA VAL A 204 9.87 0.10 -18.92
C VAL A 204 11.25 -0.38 -19.24
N LEU A 205 12.23 0.06 -18.46
CA LEU A 205 13.60 -0.45 -18.47
C LEU A 205 13.79 -1.35 -17.24
N ARG A 206 14.54 -2.42 -17.43
CA ARG A 206 15.04 -3.30 -16.37
C ARG A 206 16.55 -3.41 -16.51
N GLY A 207 17.28 -2.94 -15.50
CA GLY A 207 18.73 -2.87 -15.56
C GLY A 207 19.25 -2.04 -16.74
N GLY A 208 18.51 -1.02 -17.16
CA GLY A 208 18.85 -0.18 -18.32
C GLY A 208 18.45 -0.77 -19.68
N LEU A 209 17.91 -1.98 -19.74
CA LEU A 209 17.44 -2.61 -20.99
C LEU A 209 15.94 -2.49 -21.15
N PRO A 210 15.42 -2.17 -22.35
CA PRO A 210 13.99 -2.11 -22.59
C PRO A 210 13.29 -3.45 -22.31
N LEU A 211 12.32 -3.47 -21.38
CA LEU A 211 11.48 -4.63 -21.10
C LEU A 211 10.18 -4.57 -21.91
N SER A 212 9.55 -3.41 -21.90
CA SER A 212 8.36 -3.13 -22.70
C SER A 212 8.22 -1.64 -22.96
N GLY A 213 7.40 -1.26 -23.94
CA GLY A 213 7.10 0.15 -24.21
C GLY A 213 6.41 0.34 -25.55
N ASP A 214 6.11 1.59 -25.86
CA ASP A 214 5.51 1.98 -27.13
C ASP A 214 6.41 1.55 -28.29
N GLN A 215 5.82 1.00 -29.34
CA GLN A 215 6.58 0.44 -30.47
C GLN A 215 7.59 1.45 -31.03
N LEU A 216 7.18 2.69 -31.26
CA LEU A 216 8.04 3.73 -31.81
C LEU A 216 9.18 4.12 -30.86
N VAL A 217 8.94 4.06 -29.55
CA VAL A 217 9.98 4.35 -28.55
C VAL A 217 11.06 3.26 -28.55
N LEU A 218 10.66 1.99 -28.55
CA LEU A 218 11.61 0.88 -28.59
C LEU A 218 12.39 0.82 -29.90
N GLU A 219 11.74 1.11 -31.02
CA GLU A 219 12.40 1.19 -32.34
C GLU A 219 13.43 2.33 -32.39
N ALA A 220 13.11 3.49 -31.81
CA ALA A 220 14.02 4.64 -31.75
C ALA A 220 15.24 4.41 -30.83
N LEU A 221 15.09 3.63 -29.77
CA LEU A 221 16.19 3.29 -28.87
C LEU A 221 17.24 2.40 -29.51
N GLY A 222 16.92 1.72 -30.62
CA GLY A 222 17.88 0.98 -31.44
C GLY A 222 18.70 -0.09 -30.71
N GLN A 223 18.35 -0.45 -29.52
CA GLN A 223 19.08 -1.33 -28.62
C GLN A 223 18.94 -2.79 -29.06
N GLY A 224 19.91 -3.23 -29.76
CA GLY A 224 20.48 -4.55 -30.03
C GLY A 224 19.61 -5.79 -30.20
N ASP A 225 18.44 -5.87 -29.63
CA ASP A 225 17.56 -7.04 -29.62
C ASP A 225 16.08 -6.70 -29.84
N ALA A 226 15.76 -5.58 -30.49
CA ALA A 226 14.37 -5.25 -30.88
C ALA A 226 13.73 -6.40 -31.70
N ALA A 227 14.53 -7.25 -32.35
CA ALA A 227 14.08 -8.45 -33.05
C ALA A 227 13.50 -9.53 -32.13
N LYS A 228 13.83 -9.51 -30.84
CA LYS A 228 13.31 -10.44 -29.83
C LYS A 228 12.16 -9.86 -29.00
N CYS A 229 11.70 -8.64 -29.31
CA CYS A 229 10.58 -7.99 -28.66
C CYS A 229 9.35 -8.13 -29.57
N GLU A 230 8.35 -8.84 -29.09
CA GLU A 230 7.12 -9.13 -29.82
C GLU A 230 6.16 -7.94 -29.77
N VAL A 231 5.35 -7.76 -30.80
CA VAL A 231 4.30 -6.71 -30.83
C VAL A 231 3.11 -7.15 -30.01
N LEU A 232 2.62 -6.25 -29.17
CA LEU A 232 1.42 -6.42 -28.36
C LEU A 232 0.53 -5.17 -28.48
N ASP A 233 -0.74 -5.34 -28.81
CA ASP A 233 -1.71 -4.28 -28.66
C ASP A 233 -2.15 -4.16 -27.21
N VAL A 234 -2.00 -2.98 -26.61
CA VAL A 234 -2.47 -2.67 -25.27
C VAL A 234 -3.47 -1.50 -25.37
N CYS A 235 -4.74 -1.83 -25.36
CA CYS A 235 -5.83 -0.87 -25.39
C CYS A 235 -5.79 0.08 -26.60
N GLY A 236 -5.42 -0.45 -27.77
CA GLY A 236 -5.31 0.30 -29.02
C GLY A 236 -3.97 1.02 -29.20
N VAL A 237 -3.02 0.84 -28.24
CA VAL A 237 -1.65 1.35 -28.36
C VAL A 237 -0.74 0.20 -28.75
N SER A 238 -0.03 0.34 -29.88
CA SER A 238 0.96 -0.66 -30.32
C SER A 238 2.19 -0.57 -29.44
N LYS A 239 2.45 -1.62 -28.69
CA LYS A 239 3.62 -1.77 -27.82
C LYS A 239 4.50 -2.93 -28.28
N ARG A 240 5.72 -2.98 -27.75
CA ARG A 240 6.59 -4.14 -27.83
C ARG A 240 6.92 -4.65 -26.44
N VAL A 241 7.00 -5.97 -26.31
CA VAL A 241 7.38 -6.66 -25.06
C VAL A 241 8.51 -7.63 -25.33
N CYS A 242 9.56 -7.58 -24.53
CA CYS A 242 10.81 -8.32 -24.74
C CYS A 242 10.87 -9.58 -23.85
N VAL A 243 9.77 -10.32 -23.75
CA VAL A 243 9.63 -11.48 -22.85
C VAL A 243 10.56 -12.63 -23.19
N GLU A 244 10.85 -12.86 -24.47
CA GLU A 244 11.77 -13.95 -24.88
C GLU A 244 13.19 -13.74 -24.33
N ARG A 245 13.66 -12.49 -24.29
CA ARG A 245 14.97 -12.15 -23.70
C ARG A 245 14.99 -12.44 -22.18
N GLU A 246 13.91 -12.14 -21.46
CA GLU A 246 13.85 -12.28 -20.01
C GLU A 246 13.58 -13.73 -19.56
N THR A 247 12.78 -14.47 -20.31
CA THR A 247 12.26 -15.77 -19.89
C THR A 247 12.70 -16.94 -20.75
N GLY A 248 13.27 -16.68 -21.92
CA GLY A 248 13.55 -17.69 -22.96
C GLY A 248 12.30 -18.25 -23.65
N LYS A 249 11.13 -17.65 -23.42
CA LYS A 249 9.84 -18.09 -23.99
C LYS A 249 9.19 -16.95 -24.76
N LYS A 250 8.48 -17.30 -25.80
CA LYS A 250 7.68 -16.33 -26.58
C LYS A 250 6.45 -15.89 -25.80
N LEU A 251 5.92 -14.74 -26.12
CA LEU A 251 4.69 -14.20 -25.52
C LEU A 251 3.52 -15.20 -25.67
N ALA A 252 3.33 -15.78 -26.87
CA ALA A 252 2.28 -16.77 -27.12
C ALA A 252 2.40 -18.05 -26.26
N ASP A 253 3.63 -18.46 -25.91
CA ASP A 253 3.85 -19.61 -25.03
C ASP A 253 3.41 -19.28 -23.60
N LEU A 254 3.69 -18.04 -23.15
CA LEU A 254 3.27 -17.56 -21.83
C LEU A 254 1.74 -17.39 -21.75
N GLU A 255 1.13 -16.81 -22.78
CA GLU A 255 -0.33 -16.69 -22.89
C GLU A 255 -1.03 -18.06 -22.84
N THR A 256 -0.45 -19.05 -23.53
CA THR A 256 -0.97 -20.43 -23.54
C THR A 256 -0.81 -21.13 -22.18
N ALA A 257 0.31 -20.88 -21.50
CA ALA A 257 0.58 -21.46 -20.19
C ALA A 257 -0.19 -20.78 -19.06
N ALA A 258 -0.53 -19.50 -19.22
CA ALA A 258 -1.32 -18.76 -18.25
C ALA A 258 -2.76 -19.28 -18.25
N LYS A 259 -3.12 -20.09 -17.26
CA LYS A 259 -4.53 -20.42 -17.02
C LYS A 259 -5.29 -19.13 -16.72
N PRO A 260 -6.58 -19.02 -17.12
CA PRO A 260 -7.35 -17.83 -16.85
C PRO A 260 -7.27 -17.46 -15.37
N PRO A 261 -6.73 -16.29 -15.03
CA PRO A 261 -6.74 -15.80 -13.66
C PRO A 261 -8.16 -15.44 -13.23
N ILE A 262 -8.35 -15.07 -11.98
CA ILE A 262 -9.63 -14.54 -11.47
C ILE A 262 -10.07 -13.35 -12.31
N TYR A 263 -9.12 -12.51 -12.74
CA TYR A 263 -9.31 -11.43 -13.73
C TYR A 263 -8.09 -11.31 -14.65
N GLN A 264 -8.19 -10.54 -15.72
CA GLN A 264 -7.15 -10.42 -16.75
C GLN A 264 -5.89 -9.72 -16.22
N LEU A 265 -4.70 -10.10 -16.70
CA LEU A 265 -3.41 -9.51 -16.33
C LEU A 265 -3.26 -8.05 -16.72
N PHE A 266 -3.88 -7.63 -17.80
CA PHE A 266 -4.16 -6.23 -18.07
C PHE A 266 -5.55 -6.09 -18.64
N ALA A 267 -6.19 -4.97 -18.42
CA ALA A 267 -7.50 -4.66 -18.95
C ALA A 267 -7.55 -3.20 -19.39
N CYS A 268 -8.33 -2.95 -20.44
CA CYS A 268 -8.63 -1.61 -20.88
C CYS A 268 -9.77 -1.06 -20.02
N GLY A 269 -9.39 -0.28 -19.01
CA GLY A 269 -10.29 0.16 -17.95
C GLY A 269 -10.28 -0.75 -16.72
N VAL A 270 -11.39 -0.81 -16.00
CA VAL A 270 -11.51 -1.63 -14.79
C VAL A 270 -11.65 -3.10 -15.16
N PRO A 271 -10.76 -3.98 -14.64
CA PRO A 271 -10.87 -5.42 -14.89
C PRO A 271 -12.21 -6.00 -14.43
N THR A 272 -12.80 -6.87 -15.26
CA THR A 272 -14.00 -7.62 -14.86
C THR A 272 -13.68 -8.50 -13.65
N LYS A 273 -14.47 -8.42 -12.59
CA LYS A 273 -14.28 -9.10 -11.31
C LYS A 273 -13.14 -8.56 -10.44
N GLU A 274 -12.59 -7.40 -10.76
CA GLU A 274 -11.68 -6.74 -9.82
C GLU A 274 -12.43 -6.42 -8.51
N PRO A 275 -11.87 -6.73 -7.34
CA PRO A 275 -12.48 -6.38 -6.06
C PRO A 275 -12.67 -4.87 -5.93
N THR A 276 -13.72 -4.47 -5.25
CA THR A 276 -14.05 -3.05 -5.03
C THR A 276 -13.03 -2.34 -4.13
N CYS A 277 -12.87 -1.03 -4.32
CA CYS A 277 -12.20 -0.12 -3.38
C CYS A 277 -13.18 0.76 -2.59
N VAL A 278 -14.47 0.47 -2.67
CA VAL A 278 -15.50 1.12 -1.86
C VAL A 278 -15.66 0.33 -0.57
N PRO A 279 -15.37 0.92 0.60
CA PRO A 279 -15.60 0.26 1.88
C PRO A 279 -17.06 -0.13 2.03
N TYR A 280 -17.31 -1.35 2.45
CA TYR A 280 -18.68 -1.84 2.62
C TYR A 280 -18.74 -2.92 3.68
N ARG A 281 -19.63 -2.78 4.64
CA ARG A 281 -20.03 -3.87 5.54
C ARG A 281 -21.54 -3.92 5.62
N ARG A 282 -22.06 -5.14 5.46
CA ARG A 282 -23.51 -5.38 5.44
C ARG A 282 -24.15 -4.88 6.74
N ASP A 283 -25.26 -4.15 6.61
CA ASP A 283 -26.06 -3.62 7.71
C ASP A 283 -25.34 -2.58 8.61
N GLU A 284 -24.13 -2.19 8.27
CA GLU A 284 -23.34 -1.18 8.99
C GLU A 284 -23.13 0.09 8.13
N PHE A 285 -22.49 -0.05 6.97
CA PHE A 285 -22.26 1.09 6.06
C PHE A 285 -22.09 0.64 4.62
N THR A 286 -22.27 1.58 3.71
CA THR A 286 -22.17 1.33 2.26
C THR A 286 -20.95 1.97 1.59
N GLY A 287 -20.20 2.79 2.32
CA GLY A 287 -19.10 3.59 1.77
C GLY A 287 -19.57 4.74 0.88
N MET A 288 -20.87 4.99 0.79
CA MET A 288 -21.42 6.01 -0.08
C MET A 288 -21.66 7.29 0.71
N ALA A 289 -20.99 8.37 0.32
CA ALA A 289 -21.18 9.68 0.93
C ALA A 289 -22.63 10.16 0.84
N THR A 290 -23.13 10.72 1.92
CA THR A 290 -24.43 11.40 1.99
C THR A 290 -24.27 12.79 2.61
N ALA A 291 -25.30 13.61 2.59
CA ALA A 291 -25.25 14.92 3.24
C ALA A 291 -25.10 14.83 4.78
N ALA A 292 -25.52 13.72 5.39
CA ALA A 292 -25.43 13.50 6.83
C ALA A 292 -24.18 12.66 7.22
N ASP A 293 -23.53 12.03 6.26
CA ASP A 293 -22.39 11.15 6.43
C ASP A 293 -21.49 11.34 5.18
N PRO A 294 -20.61 12.35 5.17
CA PRO A 294 -19.84 12.74 4.00
C PRO A 294 -18.73 11.77 3.60
N ASP A 295 -18.19 10.98 4.52
CA ASP A 295 -17.14 10.00 4.28
C ASP A 295 -17.65 8.57 4.14
N GLY A 296 -18.96 8.35 4.38
CA GLY A 296 -19.63 7.08 4.10
C GLY A 296 -19.29 5.96 5.08
N ASP A 297 -18.85 6.28 6.29
CA ASP A 297 -18.44 5.30 7.29
C ASP A 297 -19.61 4.71 8.12
N GLY A 298 -20.82 5.24 7.89
CA GLY A 298 -22.06 4.82 8.55
C GLY A 298 -22.37 5.58 9.82
N ILE A 299 -21.55 6.55 10.22
CA ILE A 299 -21.76 7.38 11.42
C ILE A 299 -22.14 8.80 10.96
N PRO A 300 -23.32 9.30 11.37
CA PRO A 300 -23.70 10.66 11.02
C PRO A 300 -22.72 11.69 11.58
N SER A 301 -22.36 12.72 10.80
CA SER A 301 -21.39 13.76 11.19
C SER A 301 -21.60 14.41 12.55
N ALA A 302 -22.83 14.41 13.06
CA ALA A 302 -23.13 14.96 14.40
C ALA A 302 -22.67 14.05 15.55
N MET A 303 -22.33 12.80 15.26
CA MET A 303 -21.90 11.77 16.22
C MET A 303 -20.51 11.23 15.89
N ASP A 304 -19.95 11.65 14.75
CA ASP A 304 -18.71 11.20 14.20
C ASP A 304 -17.56 12.09 14.68
N ASN A 305 -16.51 11.47 15.22
CA ASN A 305 -15.34 12.18 15.70
C ASN A 305 -14.32 12.53 14.59
N CYS A 306 -14.57 12.02 13.34
CA CYS A 306 -13.81 12.38 12.13
C CYS A 306 -14.70 12.59 10.89
N PRO A 307 -15.62 13.59 10.86
CA PRO A 307 -16.74 13.69 9.89
C PRO A 307 -16.39 13.74 8.40
N ASN A 308 -15.13 13.74 8.04
CA ASN A 308 -14.63 13.79 6.66
C ASN A 308 -13.53 12.77 6.40
N VAL A 309 -13.24 11.89 7.37
CA VAL A 309 -12.21 10.86 7.26
C VAL A 309 -12.78 9.54 7.75
N PHE A 310 -12.98 8.61 6.83
CA PHE A 310 -13.55 7.31 7.09
C PHE A 310 -12.86 6.59 8.27
N ASN A 311 -13.61 6.37 9.33
CA ASN A 311 -13.18 5.66 10.53
C ASN A 311 -14.30 4.82 11.14
N ALA A 312 -14.99 4.07 10.28
CA ALA A 312 -16.09 3.18 10.67
C ALA A 312 -15.71 2.27 11.84
N LEU A 313 -16.66 2.03 12.73
CA LEU A 313 -16.48 1.19 13.92
C LEU A 313 -15.95 -0.20 13.53
N ARG A 314 -14.89 -0.63 14.18
CA ARG A 314 -14.38 -2.00 14.12
C ARG A 314 -14.87 -2.78 15.36
N PRO A 315 -15.05 -4.10 15.30
CA PRO A 315 -15.39 -4.90 16.48
C PRO A 315 -14.45 -4.67 17.68
N MET A 316 -13.15 -4.42 17.42
CA MET A 316 -12.16 -4.11 18.45
C MET A 316 -12.40 -2.75 19.15
N ASP A 317 -13.10 -1.82 18.53
CA ASP A 317 -13.37 -0.48 19.07
C ASP A 317 -14.50 -0.46 20.12
N LYS A 318 -15.17 -1.61 20.34
CA LYS A 318 -16.22 -1.79 21.39
C LYS A 318 -17.37 -0.80 21.30
N GLY A 319 -17.71 -0.36 20.08
CA GLY A 319 -18.83 0.52 19.82
C GLY A 319 -18.56 2.02 19.98
N GLN A 320 -17.30 2.42 20.07
CA GLN A 320 -16.86 3.83 20.09
C GLN A 320 -15.73 4.01 19.09
N GLN A 321 -15.81 5.06 18.25
CA GLN A 321 -14.67 5.39 17.37
C GLN A 321 -13.42 5.71 18.21
N ALA A 322 -12.25 5.31 17.71
CA ALA A 322 -10.98 5.51 18.41
C ALA A 322 -10.69 7.01 18.61
N ASP A 323 -10.37 7.37 19.85
CA ASP A 323 -9.95 8.67 20.33
C ASP A 323 -9.02 8.41 21.52
N SER A 324 -7.73 8.24 21.22
CA SER A 324 -6.77 7.67 22.16
C SER A 324 -6.39 8.62 23.30
N ASP A 325 -6.47 9.94 23.11
CA ASP A 325 -6.16 10.95 24.13
C ASP A 325 -7.42 11.57 24.76
N GLY A 326 -8.60 11.29 24.19
CA GLY A 326 -9.89 11.72 24.71
C GLY A 326 -10.18 13.21 24.54
N ASP A 327 -9.69 13.83 23.47
CA ASP A 327 -9.93 15.24 23.18
C ASP A 327 -11.22 15.51 22.37
N GLY A 328 -11.80 14.46 21.81
CA GLY A 328 -13.02 14.46 21.01
C GLY A 328 -12.76 14.48 19.50
N VAL A 329 -11.51 14.49 19.05
CA VAL A 329 -11.09 14.26 17.66
C VAL A 329 -10.65 12.81 17.52
N GLY A 330 -11.15 12.11 16.51
CA GLY A 330 -10.79 10.70 16.33
C GLY A 330 -9.36 10.49 15.82
N ASP A 331 -8.70 9.41 16.25
CA ASP A 331 -7.33 9.07 15.87
C ASP A 331 -7.08 9.16 14.34
N ALA A 332 -8.09 8.83 13.53
CA ALA A 332 -7.98 8.81 12.07
C ALA A 332 -7.75 10.19 11.47
N CYS A 333 -8.25 11.26 12.09
CA CYS A 333 -8.16 12.63 11.59
C CYS A 333 -7.37 13.55 12.51
N ASP A 334 -7.06 13.11 13.73
CA ASP A 334 -6.31 13.90 14.70
C ASP A 334 -4.84 14.05 14.27
N PRO A 335 -4.32 15.29 14.21
CA PRO A 335 -2.90 15.53 14.01
C PRO A 335 -2.02 14.92 15.12
N CYS A 336 -2.53 14.81 16.34
CA CYS A 336 -1.78 14.38 17.52
C CYS A 336 -2.52 13.35 18.38
N PRO A 337 -2.86 12.17 17.87
CA PRO A 337 -3.83 11.24 18.48
C PRO A 337 -3.42 10.70 19.86
N LEU A 338 -2.27 11.09 20.40
CA LEU A 338 -1.78 10.68 21.70
C LEU A 338 -1.45 11.87 22.63
N ASP A 339 -1.78 13.10 22.24
CA ASP A 339 -1.51 14.31 23.04
C ASP A 339 -2.65 15.32 22.97
N LYS A 340 -3.60 15.17 23.85
CA LYS A 340 -4.80 16.03 24.00
C LYS A 340 -4.52 17.54 24.05
N ALA A 341 -3.32 17.95 24.43
CA ALA A 341 -2.97 19.35 24.58
C ALA A 341 -2.37 19.94 23.28
N ALA A 342 -1.95 19.10 22.35
CA ALA A 342 -1.28 19.50 21.13
C ALA A 342 -2.26 19.62 19.97
N MET A 343 -2.41 20.81 19.42
CA MET A 343 -3.19 21.05 18.19
C MET A 343 -2.40 20.77 16.90
N SER A 344 -1.11 20.54 17.01
CA SER A 344 -0.23 20.14 15.90
C SER A 344 0.97 19.39 16.46
N CYS A 345 1.18 18.17 16.04
CA CYS A 345 2.42 17.44 16.31
C CYS A 345 3.47 17.82 15.28
N PRO A 346 4.77 17.81 15.66
CA PRO A 346 5.80 17.82 14.64
C PRO A 346 5.53 16.60 13.75
N GLY A 347 5.18 16.87 12.50
CA GLY A 347 5.08 15.84 11.47
C GLY A 347 6.43 15.14 11.29
N PRO A 348 6.49 14.14 10.43
CA PRO A 348 7.78 13.58 10.02
C PRO A 348 8.72 14.72 9.64
N ASN A 349 9.98 14.58 10.05
CA ASN A 349 11.00 15.62 9.87
C ASN A 349 11.00 16.15 8.42
N PRO A 350 10.73 17.44 8.18
CA PRO A 350 10.66 17.96 6.81
C PRO A 350 12.02 17.94 6.07
N LEU A 351 13.12 17.65 6.77
CA LEU A 351 14.45 17.45 6.22
C LEU A 351 14.75 15.99 5.91
N ASP A 352 13.89 15.09 6.31
CA ASP A 352 13.92 13.65 6.07
C ASP A 352 12.79 13.35 5.08
N GLY A 353 13.02 13.67 3.81
CA GLY A 353 12.01 13.59 2.75
C GLY A 353 11.62 12.16 2.39
N ASP A 354 12.40 11.17 2.82
CA ASP A 354 12.12 9.76 2.62
C ASP A 354 11.72 9.02 3.91
N SER A 355 11.70 9.73 5.02
CA SER A 355 11.31 9.24 6.35
C SER A 355 12.15 8.05 6.83
N ASP A 356 13.44 8.02 6.46
CA ASP A 356 14.39 6.99 6.89
C ASP A 356 15.07 7.34 8.23
N GLY A 357 14.78 8.49 8.80
CA GLY A 357 15.33 9.01 10.05
C GLY A 357 16.66 9.76 9.87
N ILE A 358 17.06 10.04 8.64
CA ILE A 358 18.28 10.79 8.29
C ILE A 358 17.87 11.99 7.45
N ASP A 359 18.34 13.17 7.80
CA ASP A 359 18.12 14.37 6.99
C ASP A 359 18.71 14.19 5.56
N ASP A 360 17.92 14.47 4.50
CA ASP A 360 18.32 14.37 3.09
C ASP A 360 19.48 15.32 2.71
#